data_4df3fba9c6069f2d203742e3a8064018
#
_entry.id   4df3fba9c6069f2d203742e3a8064018
#
_cell.length_a   1.000
_cell.length_b   1.000
_cell.length_c   1.000
_cell.angle_alpha   90.00
_cell.angle_beta   90.00
_cell.angle_gamma   90.00
#
_symmetry.space_group_name_H-M   'P 1'
#
loop_
_entity.id
_entity.type
_entity.pdbx_description
1 polymer ?
#
loop_
_entity_poly.entity_id
_entity_poly.type
_entity_poly.pdbx_seq_one_letter_code
_entity_poly.pdbx_strand_id
1 'polypeptide(L)'
;MASYTEDSVELREIMGKNIRERREGCGLSQSQLGKAIGSTQSYISTIENGSGSRVSCVKLYSIAQELNVSIDDLMGRRSSCPQKYTLLNKDNQEIIIKMIQVLLDKQLESQGKAI
;
A
#
# COMPACT_ATOMS: atom_id res chain seq x y z
N MET A 1 -28.75 -6.67 9.95
CA MET A 1 -27.42 -6.52 9.43
C MET A 1 -26.66 -5.29 9.94
N ALA A 2 -26.62 -5.20 11.25
CA ALA A 2 -25.81 -4.18 11.92
C ALA A 2 -24.33 -4.29 11.55
N SER A 3 -23.89 -5.49 11.20
CA SER A 3 -22.51 -5.80 10.84
C SER A 3 -22.00 -5.00 9.64
N TYR A 4 -22.86 -4.67 8.67
CA TYR A 4 -22.45 -3.93 7.48
C TYR A 4 -21.93 -2.52 7.81
N THR A 5 -22.65 -1.83 8.70
CA THR A 5 -22.26 -0.48 9.11
C THR A 5 -20.99 -0.51 9.97
N GLU A 6 -20.88 -1.50 10.86
CA GLU A 6 -19.69 -1.69 11.69
C GLU A 6 -18.48 -1.99 10.84
N ASP A 7 -18.62 -2.87 9.85
CA ASP A 7 -17.55 -3.21 8.92
C ASP A 7 -17.06 -1.99 8.14
N SER A 8 -17.98 -1.10 7.75
CA SER A 8 -17.61 0.13 7.03
C SER A 8 -16.81 1.08 7.92
N VAL A 9 -17.17 1.21 9.19
CA VAL A 9 -16.42 2.03 10.14
C VAL A 9 -15.03 1.45 10.37
N GLU A 10 -14.96 0.15 10.58
CA GLU A 10 -13.68 -0.54 10.79
C GLU A 10 -12.77 -0.40 9.57
N LEU A 11 -13.30 -0.55 8.35
CA LEU A 11 -12.51 -0.39 7.13
C LEU A 11 -11.96 1.02 6.98
N ARG A 12 -12.76 2.04 7.33
CA ARG A 12 -12.30 3.43 7.29
C ARG A 12 -11.17 3.69 8.27
N GLU A 13 -11.26 3.11 9.46
CA GLU A 13 -10.22 3.22 10.47
C GLU A 13 -8.94 2.53 10.03
N ILE A 14 -9.04 1.32 9.49
CA ILE A 14 -7.90 0.58 8.95
C ILE A 14 -7.24 1.36 7.81
N MET A 15 -8.04 1.83 6.87
CA MET A 15 -7.55 2.61 5.73
C MET A 15 -6.81 3.87 6.21
N GLY A 16 -7.41 4.62 7.11
CA GLY A 16 -6.83 5.85 7.63
C GLY A 16 -5.50 5.59 8.33
N LYS A 17 -5.45 4.57 9.16
CA LYS A 17 -4.24 4.17 9.87
C LYS A 17 -3.13 3.76 8.88
N ASN A 18 -3.47 2.95 7.89
CA ASN A 18 -2.50 2.49 6.89
C ASN A 18 -1.97 3.64 6.04
N ILE A 19 -2.83 4.56 5.63
CA ILE A 19 -2.40 5.75 4.90
C ILE A 19 -1.41 6.56 5.74
N ARG A 20 -1.72 6.77 7.01
CA ARG A 20 -0.86 7.53 7.91
C ARG A 20 0.51 6.86 8.07
N GLU A 21 0.53 5.58 8.34
CA GLU A 21 1.77 4.82 8.51
C GLU A 21 2.64 4.87 7.26
N ARG A 22 2.03 4.68 6.09
CA ARG A 22 2.76 4.73 4.82
C ARG A 22 3.25 6.14 4.51
N ARG A 23 2.42 7.14 4.77
CA ARG A 23 2.81 8.54 4.59
C ARG A 23 4.02 8.90 5.45
N GLU A 24 3.98 8.56 6.72
CA GLU A 24 5.09 8.82 7.64
C GLU A 24 6.33 8.05 7.21
N GLY A 25 6.17 6.81 6.76
CA GLY A 25 7.27 6.01 6.24
C GLY A 25 7.92 6.61 5.00
N CYS A 26 7.17 7.36 4.19
CA CYS A 26 7.69 8.05 3.02
C CYS A 26 8.27 9.45 3.36
N GLY A 27 8.16 9.88 4.60
CA GLY A 27 8.63 11.21 5.02
C GLY A 27 7.77 12.36 4.54
N LEU A 28 6.50 12.10 4.21
CA LEU A 28 5.58 13.12 3.73
C LEU A 28 4.72 13.67 4.85
N SER A 29 4.47 14.98 4.84
CA SER A 29 3.47 15.60 5.70
C SER A 29 2.07 15.41 5.11
N GLN A 30 1.04 15.62 5.92
CA GLN A 30 -0.34 15.62 5.42
C GLN A 30 -0.54 16.66 4.32
N SER A 31 0.07 17.82 4.48
CA SER A 31 0.01 18.90 3.49
C SER A 31 0.67 18.49 2.18
N GLN A 32 1.83 17.85 2.25
CA GLN A 32 2.55 17.39 1.06
C GLN A 32 1.76 16.32 0.31
N LEU A 33 1.20 15.36 1.01
CA LEU A 33 0.38 14.33 0.38
C LEU A 33 -0.89 14.93 -0.23
N GLY A 34 -1.54 15.84 0.50
CA GLY A 34 -2.72 16.53 -0.03
C GLY A 34 -2.43 17.25 -1.34
N LYS A 35 -1.34 18.00 -1.39
CA LYS A 35 -0.90 18.69 -2.62
C LYS A 35 -0.64 17.72 -3.76
N ALA A 36 0.07 16.62 -3.47
CA ALA A 36 0.46 15.65 -4.49
C ALA A 36 -0.75 15.03 -5.19
N ILE A 37 -1.85 14.86 -4.49
CA ILE A 37 -3.07 14.29 -5.06
C ILE A 37 -4.11 15.34 -5.50
N GLY A 38 -3.71 16.61 -5.51
CA GLY A 38 -4.61 17.69 -5.89
C GLY A 38 -5.72 17.95 -4.88
N SER A 39 -5.42 17.77 -3.60
CA SER A 39 -6.38 17.95 -2.50
C SER A 39 -5.77 18.83 -1.40
N THR A 40 -6.28 18.70 -0.17
CA THR A 40 -5.88 19.55 0.96
C THR A 40 -5.39 18.73 2.13
N GLN A 41 -4.67 19.39 3.05
CA GLN A 41 -4.27 18.78 4.32
C GLN A 41 -5.50 18.32 5.11
N SER A 42 -6.55 19.12 5.15
CA SER A 42 -7.78 18.77 5.86
C SER A 42 -8.40 17.48 5.35
N TYR A 43 -8.38 17.27 4.04
CA TYR A 43 -8.87 16.05 3.43
C TYR A 43 -8.08 14.84 3.90
N ILE A 44 -6.75 14.93 3.88
CA ILE A 44 -5.88 13.84 4.34
C ILE A 44 -6.08 13.59 5.84
N SER A 45 -6.13 14.64 6.65
CA SER A 45 -6.35 14.52 8.09
C SER A 45 -7.68 13.81 8.40
N THR A 46 -8.73 14.17 7.69
CA THR A 46 -10.06 13.54 7.86
C THR A 46 -10.00 12.05 7.53
N ILE A 47 -9.33 11.66 6.45
CA ILE A 47 -9.19 10.26 6.06
C ILE A 47 -8.37 9.50 7.11
N GLU A 48 -7.26 10.05 7.56
CA GLU A 48 -6.37 9.39 8.53
C GLU A 48 -7.04 9.19 9.88
N ASN A 49 -7.96 10.07 10.24
CA ASN A 49 -8.71 9.96 11.49
C ASN A 49 -9.91 8.99 11.40
N GLY A 50 -10.15 8.42 10.24
CA GLY A 50 -11.26 7.50 10.06
C GLY A 50 -12.63 8.17 10.04
N SER A 51 -12.67 9.50 10.01
CA SER A 51 -13.93 10.26 10.03
C SER A 51 -14.43 10.64 8.64
N GLY A 52 -13.68 10.32 7.59
CA GLY A 52 -14.09 10.55 6.23
C GLY A 52 -15.20 9.61 5.83
N SER A 53 -16.41 10.15 5.57
CA SER A 53 -17.55 9.34 5.19
C SER A 53 -17.47 8.83 3.76
N ARG A 54 -16.72 9.51 2.90
CA ARG A 54 -16.57 9.13 1.50
C ARG A 54 -15.19 9.49 0.99
N VAL A 55 -14.47 8.48 0.53
CA VAL A 55 -13.21 8.67 -0.18
C VAL A 55 -13.47 8.21 -1.61
N SER A 56 -13.25 9.09 -2.58
CA SER A 56 -13.45 8.72 -3.98
C SER A 56 -12.38 7.70 -4.41
N CYS A 57 -12.75 6.80 -5.31
CA CYS A 57 -11.82 5.81 -5.85
C CYS A 57 -10.63 6.49 -6.53
N VAL A 58 -10.85 7.60 -7.21
CA VAL A 58 -9.79 8.35 -7.89
C VAL A 58 -8.79 8.91 -6.88
N LYS A 59 -9.26 9.49 -5.79
CA LYS A 59 -8.40 10.03 -4.74
C LYS A 59 -7.64 8.92 -4.02
N LEU A 60 -8.31 7.82 -3.73
CA LEU A 60 -7.67 6.67 -3.10
C LEU A 60 -6.57 6.08 -3.99
N TYR A 61 -6.83 5.96 -5.28
CA TYR A 61 -5.84 5.52 -6.25
C TYR A 61 -4.64 6.46 -6.28
N SER A 62 -4.88 7.76 -6.29
CA SER A 62 -3.81 8.76 -6.28
C SER A 62 -2.96 8.67 -5.01
N ILE A 63 -3.59 8.49 -3.85
CA ILE A 63 -2.89 8.28 -2.58
C ILE A 63 -2.01 7.03 -2.66
N ALA A 64 -2.56 5.93 -3.14
CA ALA A 64 -1.83 4.67 -3.26
C ALA A 64 -0.60 4.83 -4.16
N GLN A 65 -0.74 5.54 -5.28
CA GLN A 65 0.38 5.80 -6.18
C GLN A 65 1.47 6.66 -5.51
N GLU A 66 1.07 7.72 -4.82
CA GLU A 66 2.05 8.58 -4.13
C GLU A 66 2.79 7.84 -3.03
N LEU A 67 2.12 6.93 -2.35
CA LEU A 67 2.72 6.12 -1.29
C LEU A 67 3.40 4.85 -1.82
N ASN A 68 3.30 4.61 -3.11
CA ASN A 68 3.87 3.44 -3.79
C ASN A 68 3.40 2.12 -3.18
N VAL A 69 2.12 2.03 -2.93
CA VAL A 69 1.47 0.82 -2.41
C VAL A 69 0.20 0.55 -3.22
N SER A 70 -0.36 -0.65 -3.06
CA SER A 70 -1.63 -0.98 -3.69
C SER A 70 -2.80 -0.49 -2.82
N ILE A 71 -3.97 -0.37 -3.43
CA ILE A 71 -5.20 -0.06 -2.68
C ILE A 71 -5.49 -1.17 -1.68
N ASP A 72 -5.25 -2.42 -2.05
CA ASP A 72 -5.44 -3.55 -1.14
C ASP A 72 -4.57 -3.44 0.11
N ASP A 73 -3.32 -2.98 -0.04
CA ASP A 73 -2.44 -2.72 1.10
C ASP A 73 -3.04 -1.67 2.02
N LEU A 74 -3.62 -0.61 1.47
CA LEU A 74 -4.25 0.45 2.26
C LEU A 74 -5.51 -0.03 2.96
N MET A 75 -6.22 -0.98 2.37
CA MET A 75 -7.44 -1.53 2.94
C MET A 75 -7.19 -2.67 3.93
N GLY A 76 -5.94 -2.99 4.19
CA GLY A 76 -5.57 -4.03 5.14
C GLY A 76 -5.54 -5.42 4.57
N ARG A 77 -5.79 -5.59 3.27
CA ARG A 77 -5.58 -6.87 2.62
C ARG A 77 -4.10 -7.02 2.32
N ARG A 78 -3.58 -8.19 2.58
CA ARG A 78 -2.18 -8.46 2.33
C ARG A 78 -1.95 -8.65 0.85
N SER A 79 -0.82 -8.11 0.38
CA SER A 79 -0.37 -8.36 -0.98
C SER A 79 -0.13 -9.86 -1.18
N SER A 80 0.04 -10.27 -2.45
CA SER A 80 0.32 -11.66 -2.80
C SER A 80 1.65 -12.19 -2.26
N CYS A 81 2.45 -11.34 -1.63
CA CYS A 81 3.71 -11.76 -1.00
C CYS A 81 3.44 -12.63 0.22
N PRO A 82 4.22 -13.70 0.43
CA PRO A 82 4.10 -14.50 1.64
C PRO A 82 4.25 -13.65 2.89
N GLN A 83 3.47 -13.97 3.92
CA GLN A 83 3.52 -13.25 5.19
C GLN A 83 4.92 -13.24 5.81
N LYS A 84 5.65 -14.34 5.66
CA LYS A 84 7.02 -14.46 6.15
C LYS A 84 7.97 -13.47 5.48
N TYR A 85 7.71 -13.14 4.21
CA TYR A 85 8.48 -12.16 3.49
C TYR A 85 8.34 -10.76 4.11
N THR A 86 7.12 -10.38 4.50
CA THR A 86 6.86 -9.06 5.09
C THR A 86 7.46 -8.91 6.50
N LEU A 87 7.78 -10.02 7.17
CA LEU A 87 8.45 -10.00 8.47
C LEU A 87 9.95 -9.76 8.37
N LEU A 88 10.51 -9.88 7.17
CA LEU A 88 11.94 -9.65 6.96
C LEU A 88 12.24 -8.15 6.93
N ASN A 89 13.43 -7.78 7.37
CA ASN A 89 13.86 -6.39 7.21
C ASN A 89 14.14 -6.10 5.74
N LYS A 90 14.30 -4.82 5.41
CA LYS A 90 14.46 -4.37 4.03
C LYS A 90 15.65 -5.02 3.33
N ASP A 91 16.78 -5.15 4.02
CA ASP A 91 17.99 -5.73 3.43
C ASP A 91 17.78 -7.20 3.05
N ASN A 92 17.13 -7.95 3.93
CA ASN A 92 16.84 -9.37 3.67
C ASN A 92 15.80 -9.53 2.56
N GLN A 93 14.83 -8.62 2.47
CA GLN A 93 13.88 -8.60 1.37
C GLN A 93 14.58 -8.38 0.02
N GLU A 94 15.53 -7.46 -0.02
CA GLU A 94 16.31 -7.20 -1.24
C GLU A 94 17.13 -8.42 -1.66
N ILE A 95 17.73 -9.13 -0.71
CA ILE A 95 18.47 -10.36 -0.99
C ILE A 95 17.56 -11.41 -1.62
N ILE A 96 16.36 -11.60 -1.09
CA ILE A 96 15.40 -12.56 -1.64
C ILE A 96 15.00 -12.17 -3.06
N ILE A 97 14.74 -10.90 -3.32
CA ILE A 97 14.39 -10.41 -4.65
C ILE A 97 15.52 -10.70 -5.64
N LYS A 98 16.76 -10.47 -5.23
CA LYS A 98 17.93 -10.79 -6.07
C LYS A 98 18.05 -12.28 -6.35
N MET A 99 17.78 -13.12 -5.36
CA MET A 99 17.80 -14.58 -5.55
C MET A 99 16.73 -15.03 -6.54
N ILE A 100 15.53 -14.47 -6.45
CA ILE A 100 14.46 -14.74 -7.39
C ILE A 100 14.87 -14.34 -8.80
N GLN A 101 15.49 -13.18 -8.96
CA GLN A 101 15.94 -12.69 -10.26
C GLN A 101 16.97 -13.63 -10.88
N VAL A 102 17.96 -14.09 -10.09
CA VAL A 102 18.97 -15.03 -10.56
C VAL A 102 18.34 -16.33 -11.03
N LEU A 103 17.36 -16.86 -10.29
CA LEU A 103 16.69 -18.10 -10.67
C LEU A 103 15.87 -17.93 -11.95
N LEU A 104 15.20 -16.79 -12.12
CA LEU A 104 14.46 -16.48 -13.33
C LEU A 104 15.38 -16.39 -14.54
N ASP A 105 16.52 -15.73 -14.39
CA ASP A 105 17.49 -15.58 -15.47
C ASP A 105 18.03 -16.95 -15.90
N LYS A 106 18.33 -17.84 -14.96
CA LYS A 106 18.75 -19.21 -15.25
C LYS A 106 17.67 -19.98 -16.00
N GLN A 107 16.42 -19.83 -15.60
CA GLN A 107 15.30 -20.50 -16.24
C GLN A 107 15.14 -20.04 -17.70
N LEU A 108 15.26 -18.74 -17.93
CA LEU A 108 15.18 -18.17 -19.28
C LEU A 108 16.33 -18.62 -20.17
N GLU A 109 17.55 -18.70 -19.62
CA GLU A 109 18.71 -19.24 -20.35
C GLU A 109 18.50 -20.70 -20.76
N SER A 110 17.98 -21.52 -19.84
CA SER A 110 17.67 -22.91 -20.13
C SER A 110 16.64 -23.04 -21.24
N GLN A 111 15.60 -22.22 -21.22
CA GLN A 111 14.59 -22.20 -22.26
C GLN A 111 15.15 -21.73 -23.59
N GLY A 112 16.04 -20.74 -23.58
CA GLY A 112 16.72 -20.26 -24.76
C GLY A 112 17.61 -21.33 -25.40
N LYS A 113 18.26 -22.15 -24.60
CA LYS A 113 19.10 -23.24 -25.10
C LYS A 113 18.31 -24.40 -25.66
N ALA A 114 17.08 -24.55 -25.26
CA ALA A 114 16.18 -25.61 -25.75
C ALA A 114 15.65 -25.34 -27.16
N ILE A 115 15.83 -24.14 -27.65
CA ILE A 115 15.44 -23.75 -28.99
C ILE A 115 16.60 -23.98 -29.97
#